data_72e7f2cfbea468f8033253f3f1d359b5
#
_entry.id   72e7f2cfbea468f8033253f3f1d359b5
#
_cell.length_a   1.000
_cell.length_b   1.000
_cell.length_c   1.000
_cell.angle_alpha   90.00
_cell.angle_beta   90.00
_cell.angle_gamma   90.00
#
_symmetry.space_group_name_H-M   'P 1'
#
loop_
_entity.id
_entity.type
_entity.pdbx_description
1 polymer ?
#
loop_
_entity_poly.entity_id
_entity_poly.type
_entity_poly.pdbx_seq_one_letter_code
_entity_poly.pdbx_strand_id
1 'polypeptide(L)'
;MFSLAAVTLLAGGCAASRKHVVPPAEMRPALEASSAQLIEKYNQQARAVRSLNAAVELLPVAGSSYTGVIEEYHNVQGFVLAQKPAYIRMIGQAPVVAKDIFDMVSDGETFRIFIPSKHQFITGPAAFERPAKKPIENLRPQHLLDALFWPEIDTRQQVLFEEFNAETARYYILTVLRGMSVLEIVRKVWFDRTDLSVARVQLYGTGGRLVSEIRYADWQPAPSGGTGPGAAGAAAGYPRHIWLGRPHDDYQLEVRITRLTLNEEIAAERFRLEQPPGTELVRVDEGGGESRP
;
A
#
# COMPACT_ATOMS: atom_id res chain seq x y z
N MET A 1 22.89 -85.92 3.14
CA MET A 1 23.56 -84.61 3.00
C MET A 1 22.79 -83.79 1.95
N PHE A 2 21.91 -82.92 2.41
CA PHE A 2 21.11 -82.05 1.53
C PHE A 2 21.75 -80.66 1.61
N SER A 3 22.19 -80.15 0.42
CA SER A 3 22.73 -78.82 0.28
C SER A 3 21.57 -77.87 -0.05
N LEU A 4 21.31 -76.91 0.80
CA LEU A 4 20.30 -75.90 0.65
C LEU A 4 20.94 -74.70 -0.09
N ALA A 5 20.57 -74.45 -1.34
CA ALA A 5 21.00 -73.30 -2.13
C ALA A 5 20.04 -72.10 -1.85
N ALA A 6 20.53 -71.05 -1.19
CA ALA A 6 19.82 -69.84 -0.98
C ALA A 6 19.86 -68.97 -2.24
N VAL A 7 18.68 -68.72 -2.84
CA VAL A 7 18.49 -67.80 -3.94
C VAL A 7 18.13 -66.41 -3.37
N THR A 8 19.06 -65.49 -3.44
CA THR A 8 18.85 -64.04 -3.11
C THR A 8 18.19 -63.35 -4.32
N LEU A 9 16.90 -63.04 -4.18
CA LEU A 9 16.21 -62.12 -5.11
C LEU A 9 16.63 -60.68 -4.83
N LEU A 10 17.39 -60.10 -5.77
CA LEU A 10 17.62 -58.66 -5.86
C LEU A 10 16.38 -57.97 -6.44
N ALA A 11 15.53 -57.40 -5.62
CA ALA A 11 14.46 -56.54 -6.04
C ALA A 11 15.03 -55.19 -6.48
N GLY A 12 15.33 -55.03 -7.78
CA GLY A 12 15.65 -53.75 -8.39
C GLY A 12 14.39 -52.90 -8.48
N GLY A 13 14.22 -51.99 -7.49
CA GLY A 13 13.16 -50.97 -7.55
C GLY A 13 13.46 -49.95 -8.65
N CYS A 14 12.81 -50.10 -9.82
CA CYS A 14 12.77 -49.05 -10.85
C CYS A 14 12.01 -47.87 -10.28
N ALA A 15 12.70 -46.77 -9.96
CA ALA A 15 12.10 -45.48 -9.69
C ALA A 15 11.42 -44.98 -10.97
N ALA A 16 10.13 -45.25 -11.14
CA ALA A 16 9.35 -44.72 -12.26
C ALA A 16 9.08 -43.22 -12.02
N SER A 17 9.81 -42.35 -12.71
CA SER A 17 9.47 -40.93 -12.74
C SER A 17 8.25 -40.74 -13.64
N ARG A 18 7.17 -40.19 -13.10
CA ARG A 18 6.01 -39.72 -13.89
C ARG A 18 6.28 -38.31 -14.39
N LYS A 19 6.42 -38.12 -15.69
CA LYS A 19 6.36 -36.78 -16.30
C LYS A 19 4.90 -36.34 -16.36
N HIS A 20 4.52 -35.36 -15.55
CA HIS A 20 3.31 -34.58 -15.76
C HIS A 20 3.63 -33.47 -16.76
N VAL A 21 3.04 -33.53 -17.94
CA VAL A 21 3.05 -32.39 -18.88
C VAL A 21 1.95 -31.45 -18.42
N VAL A 22 2.34 -30.42 -17.69
CA VAL A 22 1.47 -29.28 -17.40
C VAL A 22 1.58 -28.36 -18.63
N PRO A 23 0.44 -27.93 -19.25
CA PRO A 23 0.51 -26.92 -20.30
C PRO A 23 1.27 -25.71 -19.75
N PRO A 24 2.24 -25.15 -20.48
CA PRO A 24 2.90 -23.93 -20.01
C PRO A 24 1.83 -22.86 -19.79
N ALA A 25 1.77 -22.29 -18.61
CA ALA A 25 0.96 -21.10 -18.41
C ALA A 25 1.41 -20.09 -19.47
N GLU A 26 0.48 -19.48 -20.20
CA GLU A 26 0.77 -18.43 -21.17
C GLU A 26 1.31 -17.20 -20.43
N MET A 27 2.55 -17.28 -19.99
CA MET A 27 3.22 -16.16 -19.36
C MET A 27 3.67 -15.20 -20.46
N ARG A 28 3.26 -13.94 -20.34
CA ARG A 28 3.79 -12.87 -21.20
C ARG A 28 5.34 -12.90 -21.15
N PRO A 29 6.03 -12.60 -22.27
CA PRO A 29 7.48 -12.49 -22.25
C PRO A 29 7.95 -11.53 -21.17
N ALA A 30 9.01 -11.90 -20.45
CA ALA A 30 9.61 -11.00 -19.48
C ALA A 30 10.41 -9.90 -20.20
N LEU A 31 10.17 -8.66 -19.81
CA LEU A 31 10.95 -7.53 -20.26
C LEU A 31 12.27 -7.47 -19.49
N GLU A 32 13.29 -6.96 -20.17
CA GLU A 32 14.61 -6.74 -19.58
C GLU A 32 14.77 -5.26 -19.20
N ALA A 33 15.32 -5.01 -18.01
CA ALA A 33 15.63 -3.66 -17.55
C ALA A 33 16.79 -3.66 -16.57
N SER A 34 17.65 -2.66 -16.66
CA SER A 34 18.70 -2.41 -15.67
C SER A 34 18.13 -1.71 -14.43
N SER A 35 18.86 -1.78 -13.31
CA SER A 35 18.51 -1.05 -12.09
C SER A 35 18.35 0.46 -12.34
N ALA A 36 19.23 1.06 -13.15
CA ALA A 36 19.17 2.48 -13.50
C ALA A 36 17.85 2.84 -14.25
N GLN A 37 17.44 2.01 -15.20
CA GLN A 37 16.18 2.21 -15.93
C GLN A 37 14.96 2.09 -15.02
N LEU A 38 14.98 1.15 -14.05
CA LEU A 38 13.90 0.97 -13.11
C LEU A 38 13.83 2.12 -12.09
N ILE A 39 14.97 2.61 -11.60
CA ILE A 39 15.04 3.78 -10.74
C ILE A 39 14.49 5.01 -11.46
N GLU A 40 14.90 5.24 -12.70
CA GLU A 40 14.41 6.39 -13.48
C GLU A 40 12.90 6.27 -13.75
N LYS A 41 12.42 5.11 -14.16
CA LYS A 41 10.98 4.86 -14.36
C LYS A 41 10.17 5.13 -13.08
N TYR A 42 10.67 4.63 -11.93
CA TYR A 42 10.05 4.86 -10.63
C TYR A 42 10.03 6.34 -10.26
N ASN A 43 11.14 7.03 -10.43
CA ASN A 43 11.26 8.45 -10.10
C ASN A 43 10.42 9.33 -11.05
N GLN A 44 10.34 8.99 -12.34
CA GLN A 44 9.44 9.66 -13.28
C GLN A 44 7.98 9.54 -12.82
N GLN A 45 7.55 8.34 -12.44
CA GLN A 45 6.21 8.10 -11.91
C GLN A 45 5.98 8.87 -10.59
N ALA A 46 6.96 8.87 -9.70
CA ALA A 46 6.88 9.61 -8.44
C ALA A 46 6.73 11.13 -8.66
N ARG A 47 7.45 11.70 -9.64
CA ARG A 47 7.37 13.13 -10.00
C ARG A 47 6.10 13.48 -10.76
N ALA A 48 5.60 12.55 -11.56
CA ALA A 48 4.43 12.78 -12.40
C ALA A 48 3.14 13.02 -11.61
N VAL A 49 3.06 12.53 -10.35
CA VAL A 49 1.86 12.64 -9.52
C VAL A 49 2.13 13.59 -8.36
N ARG A 50 1.51 14.77 -8.38
CA ARG A 50 1.62 15.81 -7.35
C ARG A 50 0.35 15.95 -6.52
N SER A 51 -0.80 15.77 -7.15
CA SER A 51 -2.10 15.75 -6.48
C SER A 51 -3.00 14.72 -7.15
N LEU A 52 -4.01 14.28 -6.43
CA LEU A 52 -5.07 13.42 -6.95
C LEU A 52 -6.43 13.80 -6.35
N ASN A 53 -7.45 13.66 -7.17
CA ASN A 53 -8.85 13.74 -6.81
C ASN A 53 -9.52 12.45 -7.30
N ALA A 54 -9.99 11.64 -6.38
CA ALA A 54 -10.49 10.31 -6.68
C ALA A 54 -11.81 10.01 -5.99
N ALA A 55 -12.72 9.34 -6.73
CA ALA A 55 -13.81 8.58 -6.13
C ALA A 55 -13.33 7.13 -5.94
N VAL A 56 -13.60 6.58 -4.77
CA VAL A 56 -13.07 5.28 -4.35
C VAL A 56 -14.13 4.39 -3.70
N GLU A 57 -13.89 3.11 -3.77
CA GLU A 57 -14.51 2.12 -2.91
C GLU A 57 -13.44 1.62 -1.93
N LEU A 58 -13.76 1.62 -0.64
CA LEU A 58 -12.88 1.24 0.44
C LEU A 58 -13.42 -0.03 1.10
N LEU A 59 -12.57 -1.04 1.22
CA LEU A 59 -12.88 -2.28 1.93
C LEU A 59 -11.87 -2.45 3.07
N PRO A 60 -12.18 -1.95 4.26
CA PRO A 60 -11.33 -2.13 5.43
C PRO A 60 -11.48 -3.53 6.00
N VAL A 61 -10.36 -4.10 6.43
CA VAL A 61 -10.31 -5.36 7.16
C VAL A 61 -9.47 -5.16 8.42
N ALA A 62 -10.01 -5.50 9.57
CA ALA A 62 -9.30 -5.47 10.84
C ALA A 62 -8.99 -6.88 11.31
N GLY A 63 -7.89 -7.03 12.03
CA GLY A 63 -7.40 -8.33 12.46
C GLY A 63 -6.54 -9.02 11.40
N SER A 64 -6.01 -10.15 11.76
CA SER A 64 -5.16 -10.97 10.90
C SER A 64 -5.21 -12.45 11.30
N SER A 65 -4.61 -13.30 10.47
CA SER A 65 -4.42 -14.70 10.81
C SER A 65 -3.53 -14.90 12.04
N TYR A 66 -2.72 -13.91 12.43
CA TYR A 66 -1.89 -13.96 13.63
C TYR A 66 -2.69 -13.74 14.90
N THR A 67 -3.73 -12.90 14.85
CA THR A 67 -4.65 -12.67 15.97
C THR A 67 -5.77 -13.70 16.04
N GLY A 68 -5.96 -14.48 14.95
CA GLY A 68 -7.00 -15.49 14.85
C GLY A 68 -8.41 -14.94 14.65
N VAL A 69 -8.54 -13.64 14.51
CA VAL A 69 -9.81 -12.94 14.24
C VAL A 69 -9.63 -12.04 13.04
N ILE A 70 -10.52 -12.15 12.06
CA ILE A 70 -10.61 -11.26 10.90
C ILE A 70 -12.01 -10.68 10.90
N GLU A 71 -12.11 -9.36 10.93
CA GLU A 71 -13.34 -8.60 10.87
C GLU A 71 -13.37 -7.78 9.58
N GLU A 72 -14.21 -8.18 8.64
CA GLU A 72 -14.42 -7.47 7.39
C GLU A 72 -15.52 -6.43 7.58
N TYR A 73 -15.23 -5.20 7.19
CA TYR A 73 -16.21 -4.12 7.22
C TYR A 73 -16.92 -4.01 5.88
N HIS A 74 -18.13 -3.47 5.92
CA HIS A 74 -18.88 -3.22 4.68
C HIS A 74 -18.14 -2.25 3.77
N ASN A 75 -18.33 -2.43 2.46
CA ASN A 75 -17.82 -1.51 1.45
C ASN A 75 -18.29 -0.08 1.73
N VAL A 76 -17.34 0.85 1.76
CA VAL A 76 -17.57 2.28 1.98
C VAL A 76 -17.24 3.00 0.68
N GLN A 77 -18.21 3.70 0.11
CA GLN A 77 -17.92 4.63 -0.98
C GLN A 77 -17.27 5.89 -0.42
N GLY A 78 -16.38 6.51 -1.17
CA GLY A 78 -15.69 7.69 -0.67
C GLY A 78 -15.04 8.56 -1.73
N PHE A 79 -14.50 9.65 -1.22
CA PHE A 79 -13.70 10.59 -2.00
C PHE A 79 -12.37 10.79 -1.31
N VAL A 80 -11.32 10.81 -2.10
CA VAL A 80 -9.96 11.09 -1.63
C VAL A 80 -9.41 12.26 -2.42
N LEU A 81 -9.02 13.31 -1.70
CA LEU A 81 -8.20 14.40 -2.19
C LEU A 81 -6.83 14.24 -1.54
N ALA A 82 -5.77 14.22 -2.32
CA ALA A 82 -4.43 14.21 -1.76
C ALA A 82 -3.50 15.10 -2.58
N GLN A 83 -2.55 15.75 -1.89
CA GLN A 83 -1.58 16.65 -2.49
C GLN A 83 -0.27 16.58 -1.73
N LYS A 84 0.84 16.46 -2.47
CA LYS A 84 2.17 16.53 -1.89
C LYS A 84 2.43 17.92 -1.24
N PRO A 85 3.22 17.98 -0.15
CA PRO A 85 3.99 16.86 0.39
C PRO A 85 3.16 15.89 1.27
N ALA A 86 2.09 16.35 1.96
CA ALA A 86 1.48 15.56 3.02
C ALA A 86 -0.03 15.83 3.26
N TYR A 87 -0.68 16.53 2.34
CA TYR A 87 -2.10 16.87 2.49
C TYR A 87 -3.00 15.74 2.00
N ILE A 88 -3.98 15.37 2.81
CA ILE A 88 -5.02 14.43 2.44
C ILE A 88 -6.36 14.77 3.09
N ARG A 89 -7.44 14.59 2.35
CA ARG A 89 -8.80 14.51 2.88
C ARG A 89 -9.46 13.25 2.35
N MET A 90 -10.12 12.53 3.22
CA MET A 90 -10.91 11.37 2.87
C MET A 90 -12.30 11.46 3.51
N ILE A 91 -13.33 11.33 2.69
CA ILE A 91 -14.72 11.29 3.13
C ILE A 91 -15.25 9.89 2.82
N GLY A 92 -15.72 9.17 3.82
CA GLY A 92 -16.37 7.88 3.65
C GLY A 92 -17.87 7.99 3.79
N GLN A 93 -18.61 7.39 2.87
CA GLN A 93 -20.07 7.46 2.79
C GLN A 93 -20.70 6.08 2.77
N ALA A 94 -21.85 5.96 3.40
CA ALA A 94 -22.68 4.75 3.34
C ALA A 94 -23.22 4.55 1.90
N PRO A 95 -23.11 3.34 1.32
CA PRO A 95 -23.33 3.11 -0.12
C PRO A 95 -24.76 3.47 -0.60
N VAL A 96 -25.78 3.29 0.23
CA VAL A 96 -27.18 3.43 -0.18
C VAL A 96 -27.74 4.82 0.08
N VAL A 97 -27.36 5.43 1.20
CA VAL A 97 -27.96 6.69 1.67
C VAL A 97 -27.04 7.90 1.48
N ALA A 98 -25.85 7.70 0.95
CA ALA A 98 -24.81 8.73 0.77
C ALA A 98 -24.56 9.60 2.03
N LYS A 99 -24.78 9.01 3.22
CA LYS A 99 -24.56 9.68 4.49
C LYS A 99 -23.10 9.51 4.89
N ASP A 100 -22.46 10.59 5.30
CA ASP A 100 -21.08 10.55 5.74
C ASP A 100 -20.92 9.68 6.99
N ILE A 101 -20.03 8.70 6.90
CA ILE A 101 -19.61 7.83 8.00
C ILE A 101 -18.48 8.53 8.75
N PHE A 102 -17.55 9.12 8.01
CA PHE A 102 -16.47 9.93 8.53
C PHE A 102 -16.00 10.96 7.50
N ASP A 103 -15.41 12.04 8.00
CA ASP A 103 -14.64 13.02 7.24
C ASP A 103 -13.28 13.19 7.94
N MET A 104 -12.19 12.99 7.22
CA MET A 104 -10.84 12.96 7.77
C MET A 104 -9.91 13.82 6.94
N VAL A 105 -9.10 14.64 7.62
CA VAL A 105 -8.03 15.43 7.00
C VAL A 105 -6.70 15.23 7.71
N SER A 106 -5.60 15.42 6.98
CA SER A 106 -4.27 15.62 7.55
C SER A 106 -3.47 16.58 6.70
N ASP A 107 -2.62 17.36 7.37
CA ASP A 107 -1.61 18.26 6.79
C ASP A 107 -0.18 17.70 6.88
N GLY A 108 -0.04 16.48 7.42
CA GLY A 108 1.24 15.82 7.68
C GLY A 108 1.79 16.03 9.08
N GLU A 109 1.33 17.05 9.80
CA GLU A 109 1.67 17.30 11.21
C GLU A 109 0.56 16.82 12.13
N THR A 110 -0.68 17.15 11.79
CA THR A 110 -1.87 16.79 12.56
C THR A 110 -2.91 16.10 11.68
N PHE A 111 -3.71 15.25 12.31
CA PHE A 111 -4.91 14.74 11.69
C PHE A 111 -6.16 15.16 12.46
N ARG A 112 -7.29 15.24 11.74
CA ARG A 112 -8.61 15.50 12.29
C ARG A 112 -9.60 14.56 11.64
N ILE A 113 -10.48 13.97 12.45
CA ILE A 113 -11.51 13.04 11.98
C ILE A 113 -12.83 13.43 12.64
N PHE A 114 -13.85 13.64 11.85
CA PHE A 114 -15.22 13.79 12.32
C PHE A 114 -16.01 12.51 12.05
N ILE A 115 -16.68 11.97 13.08
CA ILE A 115 -17.53 10.78 13.01
C ILE A 115 -18.96 11.21 13.40
N PRO A 116 -19.82 11.51 12.41
CA PRO A 116 -21.17 12.02 12.68
C PRO A 116 -22.02 11.13 13.58
N SER A 117 -21.98 9.81 13.38
CA SER A 117 -22.79 8.85 14.14
C SER A 117 -22.42 8.77 15.62
N LYS A 118 -21.20 9.14 15.98
CA LYS A 118 -20.70 9.18 17.35
C LYS A 118 -20.70 10.58 17.95
N HIS A 119 -21.01 11.62 17.18
CA HIS A 119 -20.86 13.02 17.55
C HIS A 119 -19.44 13.34 18.06
N GLN A 120 -18.42 12.69 17.49
CA GLN A 120 -17.03 12.81 17.93
C GLN A 120 -16.17 13.52 16.89
N PHE A 121 -15.30 14.39 17.39
CA PHE A 121 -14.24 15.03 16.63
C PHE A 121 -12.89 14.63 17.24
N ILE A 122 -12.12 13.86 16.49
CA ILE A 122 -10.85 13.28 16.95
C ILE A 122 -9.71 14.07 16.32
N THR A 123 -8.69 14.44 17.09
CA THR A 123 -7.49 15.11 16.59
C THR A 123 -6.24 14.59 17.30
N GLY A 124 -5.12 14.60 16.60
CA GLY A 124 -3.83 14.18 17.14
C GLY A 124 -2.68 14.38 16.16
N PRO A 125 -1.45 14.05 16.56
CA PRO A 125 -0.29 14.07 15.67
C PRO A 125 -0.44 13.05 14.54
N ALA A 126 -0.08 13.44 13.31
CA ALA A 126 -0.14 12.55 12.14
C ALA A 126 0.82 11.35 12.26
N ALA A 127 1.97 11.55 12.92
CA ALA A 127 3.02 10.54 13.14
C ALA A 127 2.80 9.66 14.39
N PHE A 128 1.58 9.61 14.92
CA PHE A 128 1.28 8.82 16.12
C PHE A 128 1.43 7.32 15.87
N GLU A 129 2.37 6.67 16.56
CA GLU A 129 2.73 5.26 16.34
C GLU A 129 2.09 4.25 17.32
N ARG A 130 1.34 4.72 18.32
CA ARG A 130 0.72 3.78 19.27
C ARG A 130 -0.46 3.05 18.65
N PRO A 131 -0.48 1.71 18.69
CA PRO A 131 -1.64 0.96 18.23
C PRO A 131 -2.84 1.23 19.16
N ALA A 132 -3.99 1.53 18.55
CA ALA A 132 -5.25 1.64 19.26
C ALA A 132 -5.75 0.25 19.67
N LYS A 133 -6.65 0.20 20.67
CA LYS A 133 -7.25 -1.07 21.14
C LYS A 133 -8.05 -1.78 20.03
N LYS A 134 -8.64 -1.01 19.12
CA LYS A 134 -9.37 -1.54 17.96
C LYS A 134 -8.53 -1.34 16.70
N PRO A 135 -8.23 -2.37 15.93
CA PRO A 135 -7.38 -2.28 14.74
C PRO A 135 -7.85 -1.23 13.72
N ILE A 136 -9.15 -1.07 13.51
CA ILE A 136 -9.69 -0.07 12.58
C ILE A 136 -9.36 1.38 13.00
N GLU A 137 -9.17 1.63 14.28
CA GLU A 137 -8.78 2.94 14.78
C GLU A 137 -7.29 3.25 14.51
N ASN A 138 -6.53 2.26 14.01
CA ASN A 138 -5.14 2.43 13.58
C ASN A 138 -5.02 2.98 12.15
N LEU A 139 -6.12 3.07 11.40
CA LEU A 139 -6.12 3.71 10.09
C LEU A 139 -5.77 5.20 10.24
N ARG A 140 -4.64 5.58 9.69
CA ARG A 140 -4.16 6.97 9.69
C ARG A 140 -4.15 7.51 8.27
N PRO A 141 -4.46 8.81 8.08
CA PRO A 141 -4.38 9.44 6.75
C PRO A 141 -3.01 9.28 6.11
N GLN A 142 -1.94 9.36 6.90
CA GLN A 142 -0.56 9.24 6.43
C GLN A 142 -0.28 7.88 5.78
N HIS A 143 -0.84 6.79 6.32
CA HIS A 143 -0.64 5.46 5.72
C HIS A 143 -1.22 5.36 4.31
N LEU A 144 -2.33 6.07 4.06
CA LEU A 144 -2.91 6.15 2.73
C LEU A 144 -2.07 7.02 1.80
N LEU A 145 -1.51 8.13 2.30
CA LEU A 145 -0.57 8.95 1.52
C LEU A 145 0.64 8.15 1.04
N ASP A 146 1.21 7.30 1.90
CA ASP A 146 2.33 6.42 1.55
C ASP A 146 1.96 5.41 0.45
N ALA A 147 0.68 5.02 0.38
CA ALA A 147 0.17 4.15 -0.68
C ALA A 147 -0.15 4.91 -1.99
N LEU A 148 -0.53 6.18 -1.91
CA LEU A 148 -0.92 7.00 -3.05
C LEU A 148 0.25 7.72 -3.70
N PHE A 149 1.27 8.11 -2.93
CA PHE A 149 2.44 8.83 -3.41
C PHE A 149 3.73 8.09 -3.05
N TRP A 150 4.64 8.03 -4.02
CA TRP A 150 5.94 7.41 -3.79
C TRP A 150 7.00 8.49 -3.61
N PRO A 151 7.85 8.39 -2.58
CA PRO A 151 9.05 9.22 -2.49
C PRO A 151 10.08 8.73 -3.51
N GLU A 152 10.76 9.66 -4.17
CA GLU A 152 11.82 9.33 -5.12
C GLU A 152 12.96 8.52 -4.46
N ILE A 153 13.64 7.73 -5.24
CA ILE A 153 14.91 7.10 -4.86
C ILE A 153 16.00 8.12 -5.15
N ASP A 154 16.63 8.64 -4.09
CA ASP A 154 17.71 9.61 -4.18
C ASP A 154 18.99 8.93 -4.69
N THR A 155 19.78 9.60 -5.53
CA THR A 155 21.06 9.10 -6.05
C THR A 155 22.10 8.81 -4.97
N ARG A 156 21.93 9.38 -3.77
CA ARG A 156 22.79 9.13 -2.59
C ARG A 156 22.41 7.87 -1.84
N GLN A 157 21.25 7.29 -2.11
CA GLN A 157 20.80 6.04 -1.48
C GLN A 157 21.47 4.85 -2.15
N GLN A 158 21.87 3.88 -1.35
CA GLN A 158 22.34 2.60 -1.86
C GLN A 158 21.15 1.75 -2.26
N VAL A 159 21.26 1.09 -3.41
CA VAL A 159 20.21 0.24 -3.95
C VAL A 159 20.78 -1.11 -4.33
N LEU A 160 20.21 -2.18 -3.79
CA LEU A 160 20.46 -3.53 -4.27
C LEU A 160 19.44 -3.87 -5.35
N PHE A 161 19.88 -4.56 -6.38
CA PHE A 161 19.07 -5.02 -7.49
C PHE A 161 18.99 -6.54 -7.49
N GLU A 162 17.78 -7.08 -7.52
CA GLU A 162 17.52 -8.51 -7.49
C GLU A 162 16.57 -8.87 -8.64
N GLU A 163 16.78 -10.03 -9.23
CA GLU A 163 15.83 -10.69 -10.12
C GLU A 163 15.15 -11.84 -9.38
N PHE A 164 13.83 -11.86 -9.38
CA PHE A 164 13.03 -12.89 -8.74
C PHE A 164 12.12 -13.55 -9.78
N ASN A 165 12.29 -14.86 -9.94
CA ASN A 165 11.51 -15.68 -10.86
C ASN A 165 10.85 -16.83 -10.09
N ALA A 166 9.52 -16.85 -10.08
CA ALA A 166 8.71 -17.95 -9.60
C ALA A 166 7.91 -18.56 -10.78
N GLU A 167 7.23 -19.67 -10.54
CA GLU A 167 6.45 -20.36 -11.58
C GLU A 167 5.36 -19.47 -12.21
N THR A 168 4.75 -18.59 -11.41
CA THR A 168 3.59 -17.78 -11.82
C THR A 168 3.86 -16.29 -11.89
N ALA A 169 5.03 -15.82 -11.44
CA ALA A 169 5.32 -14.39 -11.34
C ALA A 169 6.83 -14.12 -11.46
N ARG A 170 7.18 -13.06 -12.15
CA ARG A 170 8.56 -12.62 -12.35
C ARG A 170 8.69 -11.16 -12.03
N TYR A 171 9.66 -10.82 -11.17
CA TYR A 171 9.87 -9.48 -10.68
C TYR A 171 11.32 -9.04 -10.79
N TYR A 172 11.54 -7.74 -10.95
CA TYR A 172 12.73 -7.07 -10.50
C TYR A 172 12.46 -6.43 -9.14
N ILE A 173 13.45 -6.47 -8.24
CA ILE A 173 13.31 -5.88 -6.90
C ILE A 173 14.45 -4.88 -6.70
N LEU A 174 14.08 -3.65 -6.35
CA LEU A 174 15.00 -2.65 -5.86
C LEU A 174 14.86 -2.56 -4.33
N THR A 175 15.93 -2.93 -3.61
CA THR A 175 16.03 -2.77 -2.16
C THR A 175 16.79 -1.48 -1.86
N VAL A 176 16.08 -0.47 -1.36
CA VAL A 176 16.65 0.84 -1.02
C VAL A 176 17.12 0.82 0.43
N LEU A 177 18.38 1.21 0.63
CA LEU A 177 19.05 1.16 1.91
C LEU A 177 19.36 2.57 2.43
N ARG A 178 19.45 2.68 3.76
CA ARG A 178 19.89 3.86 4.49
C ARG A 178 21.02 3.50 5.44
N GLY A 179 21.91 4.43 5.69
CA GLY A 179 23.03 4.29 6.60
C GLY A 179 24.37 4.26 5.91
N MET A 180 25.44 4.41 6.67
CA MET A 180 26.83 4.39 6.16
C MET A 180 27.59 3.18 6.71
N SER A 181 27.58 2.99 8.03
CA SER A 181 28.29 1.89 8.70
C SER A 181 27.40 0.66 8.89
N VAL A 182 26.15 0.89 9.24
CA VAL A 182 25.12 -0.17 9.32
C VAL A 182 24.04 0.19 8.30
N LEU A 183 23.80 -0.73 7.38
CA LEU A 183 22.79 -0.54 6.33
C LEU A 183 21.45 -1.09 6.83
N GLU A 184 20.43 -0.25 6.80
CA GLU A 184 19.06 -0.61 7.09
C GLU A 184 18.21 -0.55 5.83
N ILE A 185 17.32 -1.51 5.65
CA ILE A 185 16.32 -1.48 4.58
C ILE A 185 15.32 -0.38 4.92
N VAL A 186 15.08 0.53 3.97
CA VAL A 186 14.04 1.56 4.05
C VAL A 186 12.81 1.12 3.28
N ARG A 187 13.05 0.53 2.11
CA ARG A 187 11.97 0.20 1.17
C ARG A 187 12.42 -0.88 0.19
N LYS A 188 11.48 -1.76 -0.20
CA LYS A 188 11.62 -2.62 -1.38
C LYS A 188 10.57 -2.25 -2.40
N VAL A 189 10.96 -2.15 -3.67
CA VAL A 189 10.07 -1.87 -4.80
C VAL A 189 10.14 -3.06 -5.76
N TRP A 190 9.00 -3.64 -6.04
CA TRP A 190 8.85 -4.81 -6.91
C TRP A 190 8.23 -4.36 -8.23
N PHE A 191 8.88 -4.68 -9.33
CA PHE A 191 8.42 -4.38 -10.69
C PHE A 191 8.00 -5.69 -11.38
N ASP A 192 6.78 -5.71 -11.92
CA ASP A 192 6.35 -6.82 -12.75
C ASP A 192 7.15 -6.83 -14.06
N ARG A 193 7.77 -7.96 -14.40
CA ARG A 193 8.58 -8.06 -15.62
C ARG A 193 7.75 -8.17 -16.89
N THR A 194 6.45 -8.24 -16.81
CA THR A 194 5.59 -8.25 -18.00
C THR A 194 5.37 -6.86 -18.59
N ASP A 195 5.46 -5.80 -17.78
CA ASP A 195 5.21 -4.42 -18.20
C ASP A 195 6.10 -3.37 -17.48
N LEU A 196 6.92 -3.81 -16.54
CA LEU A 196 7.76 -2.99 -15.66
C LEU A 196 6.96 -1.98 -14.82
N SER A 197 5.69 -2.27 -14.53
CA SER A 197 4.93 -1.49 -13.56
C SER A 197 5.33 -1.86 -12.14
N VAL A 198 5.11 -0.93 -11.20
CA VAL A 198 5.29 -1.21 -9.77
C VAL A 198 4.15 -2.12 -9.32
N ALA A 199 4.47 -3.35 -8.95
CA ALA A 199 3.51 -4.33 -8.45
C ALA A 199 3.37 -4.28 -6.93
N ARG A 200 4.47 -3.94 -6.21
CA ARG A 200 4.48 -3.93 -4.74
C ARG A 200 5.52 -2.95 -4.22
N VAL A 201 5.18 -2.31 -3.10
CA VAL A 201 6.12 -1.55 -2.28
C VAL A 201 6.03 -2.04 -0.85
N GLN A 202 7.16 -2.29 -0.22
CA GLN A 202 7.27 -2.64 1.19
C GLN A 202 8.06 -1.55 1.89
N LEU A 203 7.49 -0.97 2.96
CA LEU A 203 8.12 0.06 3.77
C LEU A 203 8.62 -0.56 5.07
N TYR A 204 9.84 -0.19 5.44
CA TYR A 204 10.51 -0.73 6.62
C TYR A 204 10.83 0.39 7.60
N GLY A 205 10.56 0.14 8.87
CA GLY A 205 10.96 0.98 10.00
C GLY A 205 12.32 0.57 10.55
N THR A 206 12.67 1.19 11.67
CA THR A 206 13.93 0.91 12.38
C THR A 206 14.08 -0.58 12.71
N GLY A 207 15.31 -1.09 12.56
CA GLY A 207 15.61 -2.51 12.81
C GLY A 207 15.05 -3.46 11.74
N GLY A 208 14.69 -2.97 10.55
CA GLY A 208 14.23 -3.80 9.44
C GLY A 208 12.81 -4.34 9.62
N ARG A 209 11.99 -3.74 10.49
CA ARG A 209 10.60 -4.14 10.72
C ARG A 209 9.73 -3.72 9.54
N LEU A 210 9.01 -4.67 8.94
CA LEU A 210 8.04 -4.38 7.88
C LEU A 210 6.86 -3.58 8.45
N VAL A 211 6.76 -2.30 8.08
CA VAL A 211 5.73 -1.38 8.56
C VAL A 211 4.48 -1.42 7.68
N SER A 212 4.68 -1.40 6.36
CA SER A 212 3.59 -1.46 5.40
C SER A 212 3.95 -2.34 4.21
N GLU A 213 2.99 -3.09 3.72
CA GLU A 213 3.04 -3.72 2.40
C GLU A 213 1.92 -3.13 1.55
N ILE A 214 2.27 -2.62 0.38
CA ILE A 214 1.32 -2.01 -0.56
C ILE A 214 1.44 -2.74 -1.88
N ARG A 215 0.32 -3.21 -2.43
CA ARG A 215 0.26 -3.88 -3.73
C ARG A 215 -0.56 -3.04 -4.68
N TYR A 216 -0.15 -3.02 -5.94
CA TYR A 216 -0.74 -2.24 -7.00
C TYR A 216 -1.14 -3.13 -8.16
N ALA A 217 -2.32 -2.89 -8.70
CA ALA A 217 -2.81 -3.56 -9.89
C ALA A 217 -3.70 -2.64 -10.72
N ASP A 218 -4.10 -3.13 -11.88
CA ASP A 218 -5.00 -2.42 -12.81
C ASP A 218 -4.46 -1.02 -13.16
N TRP A 219 -3.25 -0.98 -13.72
CA TRP A 219 -2.61 0.23 -14.18
C TRP A 219 -3.31 0.79 -15.41
N GLN A 220 -3.86 1.98 -15.30
CA GLN A 220 -4.60 2.65 -16.37
C GLN A 220 -4.08 4.07 -16.58
N PRO A 221 -4.13 4.60 -17.82
CA PRO A 221 -3.92 6.02 -18.06
C PRO A 221 -4.86 6.87 -17.19
N ALA A 222 -4.34 7.91 -16.59
CA ALA A 222 -5.13 8.81 -15.77
C ALA A 222 -5.18 10.20 -16.41
N PRO A 223 -6.37 10.84 -16.49
CA PRO A 223 -6.48 12.21 -16.96
C PRO A 223 -5.76 13.16 -16.01
N SER A 224 -5.04 14.14 -16.59
CA SER A 224 -4.42 15.22 -15.84
C SER A 224 -5.27 16.48 -15.97
N GLY A 225 -5.65 17.07 -14.84
CA GLY A 225 -6.38 18.34 -14.77
C GLY A 225 -5.52 19.59 -14.81
N GLY A 226 -4.17 19.44 -14.86
CA GLY A 226 -3.26 20.56 -14.80
C GLY A 226 -3.09 21.28 -16.14
N THR A 227 -3.08 22.63 -16.10
CA THR A 227 -2.83 23.52 -17.26
C THR A 227 -1.37 24.00 -17.34
N GLY A 228 -0.47 23.51 -16.49
CA GLY A 228 0.91 23.97 -16.41
C GLY A 228 1.86 23.30 -17.40
N PRO A 229 3.09 23.86 -17.57
CA PRO A 229 4.15 23.22 -18.35
C PRO A 229 4.47 21.83 -17.77
N GLY A 230 4.18 20.78 -18.52
CA GLY A 230 4.25 19.37 -18.08
C GLY A 230 2.88 18.67 -18.02
N ALA A 231 1.77 19.39 -18.10
CA ALA A 231 0.42 18.80 -18.18
C ALA A 231 0.14 18.06 -19.51
N ALA A 232 0.94 18.34 -20.55
CA ALA A 232 0.88 17.68 -21.86
C ALA A 232 1.76 16.44 -21.97
N GLY A 233 2.39 16.00 -20.88
CA GLY A 233 3.09 14.70 -20.83
C GLY A 233 2.11 13.56 -20.96
N ALA A 234 2.53 12.47 -21.60
CA ALA A 234 1.77 11.24 -21.74
C ALA A 234 1.07 10.91 -20.42
N ALA A 235 -0.23 10.59 -20.51
CA ALA A 235 -1.06 10.26 -19.34
C ALA A 235 -0.32 9.25 -18.47
N ALA A 236 0.15 9.69 -17.31
CA ALA A 236 0.86 8.83 -16.39
C ALA A 236 -0.06 7.68 -16.01
N GLY A 237 0.40 6.45 -16.17
CA GLY A 237 -0.35 5.31 -15.68
C GLY A 237 -0.51 5.43 -14.16
N TYR A 238 -1.68 5.12 -13.63
CA TYR A 238 -1.91 5.08 -12.18
C TYR A 238 -2.70 3.84 -11.81
N PRO A 239 -2.33 3.13 -10.71
CA PRO A 239 -3.03 1.93 -10.31
C PRO A 239 -4.46 2.25 -9.88
N ARG A 240 -5.42 1.46 -10.36
CA ARG A 240 -6.83 1.58 -9.95
C ARG A 240 -7.18 0.69 -8.78
N HIS A 241 -6.32 -0.25 -8.46
CA HIS A 241 -6.50 -1.18 -7.37
C HIS A 241 -5.26 -1.18 -6.47
N ILE A 242 -5.45 -0.82 -5.22
CA ILE A 242 -4.39 -0.68 -4.22
C ILE A 242 -4.79 -1.49 -2.98
N TRP A 243 -3.89 -2.34 -2.49
CA TRP A 243 -4.02 -3.02 -1.20
C TRP A 243 -2.93 -2.49 -0.27
N LEU A 244 -3.34 -2.00 0.86
CA LEU A 244 -2.46 -1.55 1.94
C LEU A 244 -2.60 -2.51 3.11
N GLY A 245 -1.53 -3.17 3.50
CA GLY A 245 -1.43 -4.00 4.69
C GLY A 245 -0.48 -3.41 5.72
N ARG A 246 -0.89 -3.39 6.97
CA ARG A 246 -0.10 -2.93 8.13
C ARG A 246 -0.01 -4.04 9.16
N PRO A 247 1.00 -4.93 9.07
CA PRO A 247 1.04 -6.17 9.87
C PRO A 247 1.09 -5.93 11.38
N HIS A 248 1.72 -4.83 11.82
CA HIS A 248 1.85 -4.51 13.24
C HIS A 248 0.68 -3.70 13.81
N ASP A 249 -0.10 -3.08 12.94
CA ASP A 249 -1.31 -2.33 13.32
C ASP A 249 -2.57 -3.19 13.13
N ASP A 250 -2.38 -4.40 12.62
CA ASP A 250 -3.36 -5.46 12.45
C ASP A 250 -4.58 -5.02 11.64
N TYR A 251 -4.34 -4.26 10.54
CA TYR A 251 -5.38 -3.90 9.59
C TYR A 251 -4.90 -3.97 8.13
N GLN A 252 -5.86 -4.08 7.25
CA GLN A 252 -5.70 -3.99 5.81
C GLN A 252 -6.76 -3.06 5.22
N LEU A 253 -6.44 -2.40 4.12
CA LEU A 253 -7.35 -1.56 3.37
C LEU A 253 -7.20 -1.85 1.88
N GLU A 254 -8.29 -2.26 1.24
CA GLU A 254 -8.37 -2.31 -0.21
C GLU A 254 -9.02 -1.02 -0.71
N VAL A 255 -8.40 -0.40 -1.71
CA VAL A 255 -8.86 0.83 -2.35
C VAL A 255 -9.06 0.56 -3.83
N ARG A 256 -10.29 0.69 -4.30
CA ARG A 256 -10.63 0.65 -5.73
C ARG A 256 -10.99 2.04 -6.20
N ILE A 257 -10.21 2.56 -7.13
CA ILE A 257 -10.39 3.91 -7.68
C ILE A 257 -11.32 3.83 -8.87
N THR A 258 -12.53 4.35 -8.72
CA THR A 258 -13.56 4.34 -9.76
C THR A 258 -13.48 5.56 -10.69
N ARG A 259 -13.06 6.71 -10.17
CA ARG A 259 -12.74 7.93 -10.94
C ARG A 259 -11.47 8.56 -10.41
N LEU A 260 -10.66 9.13 -11.28
CA LEU A 260 -9.40 9.74 -10.91
C LEU A 260 -9.08 10.92 -11.84
N THR A 261 -8.69 12.03 -11.25
CA THR A 261 -8.02 13.13 -11.92
C THR A 261 -6.70 13.40 -11.19
N LEU A 262 -5.60 13.46 -11.94
CA LEU A 262 -4.27 13.76 -11.40
C LEU A 262 -3.92 15.23 -11.66
N ASN A 263 -3.10 15.79 -10.77
CA ASN A 263 -2.49 17.12 -10.91
C ASN A 263 -3.50 18.26 -11.09
N GLU A 264 -4.72 18.08 -10.60
CA GLU A 264 -5.68 19.18 -10.43
C GLU A 264 -5.17 20.11 -9.32
N GLU A 265 -5.35 21.43 -9.52
CA GLU A 265 -5.10 22.39 -8.45
C GLU A 265 -6.17 22.27 -7.38
N ILE A 266 -5.76 21.95 -6.17
CA ILE A 266 -6.68 21.76 -5.03
C ILE A 266 -6.47 22.91 -4.06
N ALA A 267 -7.53 23.70 -3.85
CA ALA A 267 -7.50 24.82 -2.92
C ALA A 267 -7.22 24.33 -1.48
N ALA A 268 -6.38 25.06 -0.75
CA ALA A 268 -5.93 24.68 0.60
C ALA A 268 -7.09 24.51 1.60
N GLU A 269 -8.19 25.23 1.39
CA GLU A 269 -9.41 25.15 2.19
C GLU A 269 -10.05 23.76 2.13
N ARG A 270 -9.85 23.02 1.03
CA ARG A 270 -10.34 21.65 0.87
C ARG A 270 -9.71 20.68 1.88
N PHE A 271 -8.57 21.00 2.44
CA PHE A 271 -7.87 20.22 3.47
C PHE A 271 -8.12 20.72 4.89
N ARG A 272 -9.11 21.60 5.09
CA ARG A 272 -9.52 22.05 6.42
C ARG A 272 -10.76 21.31 6.89
N LEU A 273 -10.76 20.95 8.15
CA LEU A 273 -11.90 20.35 8.83
C LEU A 273 -12.02 21.01 10.20
N GLU A 274 -13.12 21.71 10.42
CA GLU A 274 -13.43 22.36 11.69
C GLU A 274 -14.31 21.45 12.55
N GLN A 275 -14.18 21.60 13.88
CA GLN A 275 -15.02 20.84 14.80
C GLN A 275 -16.48 21.33 14.70
N PRO A 276 -17.44 20.49 14.33
CA PRO A 276 -18.84 20.88 14.30
C PRO A 276 -19.37 21.20 15.71
N PRO A 277 -20.27 22.19 15.85
CA PRO A 277 -20.86 22.51 17.13
C PRO A 277 -21.55 21.30 17.79
N GLY A 278 -21.42 21.15 19.10
CA GLY A 278 -22.04 20.07 19.86
C GLY A 278 -21.37 18.70 19.72
N THR A 279 -20.17 18.65 19.15
CA THR A 279 -19.40 17.41 19.09
C THR A 279 -18.40 17.30 20.22
N GLU A 280 -18.18 16.09 20.70
CA GLU A 280 -17.15 15.77 21.69
C GLU A 280 -15.77 15.83 21.05
N LEU A 281 -14.85 16.61 21.66
CA LEU A 281 -13.45 16.66 21.24
C LEU A 281 -12.66 15.52 21.89
N VAL A 282 -12.13 14.62 21.09
CA VAL A 282 -11.23 13.54 21.52
C VAL A 282 -9.82 13.87 21.04
N ARG A 283 -8.89 14.07 21.97
CA ARG A 283 -7.47 14.30 21.66
C ARG A 283 -6.70 13.00 21.80
N VAL A 284 -5.95 12.66 20.78
CA VAL A 284 -5.02 11.52 20.77
C VAL A 284 -3.63 12.10 21.00
N ASP A 285 -3.16 12.05 22.25
CA ASP A 285 -1.86 12.58 22.63
C ASP A 285 -0.84 11.45 22.79
N GLU A 286 0.45 11.75 22.60
CA GLU A 286 1.56 10.82 22.83
C GLU A 286 1.65 10.33 24.29
N GLY A 287 1.02 11.05 25.22
CA GLY A 287 1.02 10.84 26.65
C GLY A 287 -0.25 10.22 27.20
N GLY A 288 -0.83 9.18 26.58
CA GLY A 288 -2.06 8.55 27.03
C GLY A 288 -2.03 8.01 28.46
N GLY A 289 -2.24 8.89 29.42
CA GLY A 289 -2.80 8.56 30.72
C GLY A 289 -4.31 8.72 30.62
N GLU A 290 -5.08 7.69 30.93
CA GLU A 290 -6.50 7.80 31.22
C GLU A 290 -6.71 8.95 32.20
N SER A 291 -7.26 10.08 31.74
CA SER A 291 -7.97 10.96 32.65
C SER A 291 -9.25 10.23 33.05
N ARG A 292 -9.17 9.50 34.15
CA ARG A 292 -10.34 9.03 34.89
C ARG A 292 -11.12 10.24 35.42
N PRO A 293 -12.45 10.17 35.39
CA PRO A 293 -13.34 11.16 35.96
C PRO A 293 -13.17 11.31 37.47
#